data_9d8baf8d14daecd791cebacef5c72730
#
_entry.id   9d8baf8d14daecd791cebacef5c72730
#
_cell.length_a   1.000
_cell.length_b   1.000
_cell.length_c   1.000
_cell.angle_alpha   90.00
_cell.angle_beta   90.00
_cell.angle_gamma   90.00
#
_symmetry.space_group_name_H-M   'P 1'
#
loop_
_entity.id
_entity.type
_entity.pdbx_description
1 polymer ?
#
loop_
_entity_poly.entity_id
_entity_poly.type
_entity_poly.pdbx_seq_one_letter_code
_entity_poly.pdbx_strand_id
1 'polypeptide(L)'
;MAARPGKFSPGCGPRLVLTSVTIAGMTDAEPQNEPVLKRFRAAVAEVYGDRLERVILYGSRARGDHQPDSDYDIAVFIKDPGSFYDESGRLAAITTDILEDTGAVISATPFAAGAYQERSGFMHELRQDGLDL
;
A
#
# COMPACT_ATOMS: atom_id res chain seq x y z
N MET A 1 -1.84 -28.54 16.69
CA MET A 1 -1.60 -28.64 17.12
C MET A 1 -1.50 -28.34 17.50
N ALA A 2 -1.38 -28.59 16.76
CA ALA A 2 -1.28 -28.67 17.02
C ALA A 2 -1.37 -28.30 16.98
N ALA A 3 -1.40 -28.75 16.43
CA ALA A 3 -1.51 -28.73 16.62
C ALA A 3 -1.43 -28.36 16.50
N ARG A 4 -1.08 -27.45 16.04
CA ARG A 4 -1.05 -27.41 15.94
C ARG A 4 -1.17 -26.94 16.02
N PRO A 5 -1.16 -27.60 15.90
CA PRO A 5 -1.24 -27.60 16.06
C PRO A 5 -1.37 -27.16 15.93
N GLY A 6 -1.49 -27.43 15.48
CA GLY A 6 -1.73 -27.58 15.52
C GLY A 6 -1.96 -26.99 15.42
N LYS A 7 -1.77 -26.97 14.88
CA LYS A 7 -1.97 -26.97 14.94
C LYS A 7 -2.14 -26.42 15.12
N PHE A 8 -1.72 -25.98 14.57
CA PHE A 8 -1.86 -25.96 14.76
C PHE A 8 -2.22 -25.64 14.97
N SER A 9 -2.87 -26.41 14.64
CA SER A 9 -3.03 -26.69 15.13
C SER A 9 -3.22 -26.38 15.36
N PRO A 10 -3.05 -26.39 15.27
CA PRO A 10 -3.17 -26.47 15.59
C PRO A 10 -3.41 -25.97 15.71
N GLY A 11 -3.74 -26.33 15.05
CA GLY A 11 -3.85 -26.42 15.35
C GLY A 11 -4.09 -25.80 15.43
N CYS A 12 -4.03 -25.83 15.16
CA CYS A 12 -3.91 -25.66 15.43
C CYS A 12 -4.28 -25.01 15.36
N GLY A 13 -4.54 -25.46 14.71
CA GLY A 13 -4.76 -25.46 14.90
C GLY A 13 -5.13 -24.73 14.92
N PRO A 14 -5.05 -24.48 14.43
CA PRO A 14 -5.16 -24.10 14.62
C PRO A 14 -5.32 -23.57 14.53
N ARG A 15 -5.63 -23.78 13.81
CA ARG A 15 -5.52 -23.60 14.01
C ARG A 15 -5.58 -23.10 13.95
N LEU A 16 -5.91 -23.20 12.98
CA LEU A 16 -5.86 -23.04 13.31
C LEU A 16 -5.77 -22.47 13.16
N VAL A 17 -5.59 -22.31 12.11
CA VAL A 17 -5.41 -22.08 12.49
C VAL A 17 -5.31 -21.67 12.38
N LEU A 18 -5.65 -21.28 11.54
CA LEU A 18 -5.55 -21.13 11.92
C LEU A 18 -5.38 -20.73 11.83
N THR A 19 -5.35 -20.68 10.97
CA THR A 19 -5.17 -20.56 11.38
C THR A 19 -4.99 -20.18 11.23
N SER A 20 -5.16 -20.01 10.42
CA SER A 20 -4.98 -19.82 10.74
C SER A 20 -4.72 -19.58 10.52
N VAL A 21 -4.96 -19.58 9.72
CA VAL A 21 -4.64 -19.52 9.93
C VAL A 21 -4.30 -19.35 9.51
N THR A 22 -4.45 -19.20 8.83
CA THR A 22 -4.08 -19.19 8.97
C THR A 22 -3.76 -19.08 8.55
N ILE A 23 -4.05 -19.08 8.00
CA ILE A 23 -3.70 -19.08 8.07
C ILE A 23 -3.30 -18.78 7.77
N ALA A 24 -3.58 -18.64 7.24
CA ALA A 24 -3.10 -18.30 7.36
C ALA A 24 -2.78 -17.99 7.01
N GLY A 25 -3.07 -17.62 6.61
CA GLY A 25 -2.72 -17.26 6.71
C GLY A 25 -2.70 -16.69 6.57
N MET A 26 -3.20 -16.23 6.14
CA MET A 26 -3.14 -15.71 6.37
C MET A 26 -3.10 -14.94 6.67
N THR A 27 -3.83 -14.37 6.23
CA THR A 27 -3.82 -13.49 6.63
C THR A 27 -3.32 -12.32 7.03
N ASP A 28 -3.45 -11.88 7.28
CA ASP A 28 -2.45 -10.96 7.77
C ASP A 28 -1.47 -10.55 6.70
N ALA A 29 -1.61 -11.12 5.59
CA ALA A 29 -0.79 -10.80 4.43
C ALA A 29 -1.42 -9.72 3.58
N GLU A 30 -2.33 -8.91 4.12
CA GLU A 30 -2.92 -7.81 3.36
C GLU A 30 -1.87 -6.76 3.08
N PRO A 31 -1.75 -6.30 1.81
CA PRO A 31 -0.72 -5.33 1.44
C PRO A 31 -0.72 -4.07 2.29
N GLN A 32 -1.91 -3.60 2.71
CA GLN A 32 -2.02 -2.40 3.51
C GLN A 32 -1.29 -2.49 4.84
N ASN A 33 -1.02 -3.71 5.30
CA ASN A 33 -0.38 -3.93 6.60
C ASN A 33 1.14 -4.04 6.52
N GLU A 34 1.73 -3.96 5.34
CA GLU A 34 3.18 -4.01 5.21
C GLU A 34 3.82 -2.80 5.85
N PRO A 35 4.92 -2.99 6.60
CA PRO A 35 5.57 -1.87 7.29
C PRO A 35 6.00 -0.73 6.37
N VAL A 36 6.45 -1.04 5.16
CA VAL A 36 6.85 -0.03 4.19
C VAL A 36 5.67 0.87 3.82
N LEU A 37 4.52 0.26 3.59
CA LEU A 37 3.32 1.01 3.20
C LEU A 37 2.76 1.81 4.37
N LYS A 38 2.81 1.27 5.58
CA LYS A 38 2.40 2.03 6.76
C LYS A 38 3.30 3.24 6.97
N ARG A 39 4.59 3.06 6.77
CA ARG A 39 5.54 4.17 6.91
C ARG A 39 5.29 5.24 5.87
N PHE A 40 5.05 4.85 4.62
CA PHE A 40 4.75 5.81 3.56
C PHE A 40 3.46 6.56 3.85
N ARG A 41 2.43 5.85 4.25
CA ARG A 41 1.13 6.45 4.56
C ARG A 41 1.26 7.49 5.68
N ALA A 42 2.00 7.15 6.72
CA ALA A 42 2.20 8.07 7.84
C ALA A 42 2.97 9.31 7.40
N ALA A 43 3.99 9.14 6.56
CA ALA A 43 4.81 10.26 6.09
C ALA A 43 4.01 11.24 5.24
N VAL A 44 3.18 10.73 4.31
CA VAL A 44 2.37 11.62 3.48
C VAL A 44 1.28 12.29 4.30
N ALA A 45 0.74 11.60 5.30
CA ALA A 45 -0.25 12.22 6.19
C ALA A 45 0.37 13.38 6.96
N GLU A 46 1.63 13.23 7.38
CA GLU A 46 2.32 14.28 8.10
C GLU A 46 2.60 15.48 7.21
N VAL A 47 3.01 15.23 5.96
CA VAL A 47 3.36 16.30 5.03
C VAL A 47 2.12 17.06 4.56
N TYR A 48 1.04 16.37 4.26
CA TYR A 48 -0.13 16.99 3.63
C TYR A 48 -1.26 17.29 4.61
N GLY A 49 -1.33 16.57 5.72
CA GLY A 49 -2.39 16.82 6.71
C GLY A 49 -3.78 16.74 6.09
N ASP A 50 -4.58 17.79 6.31
CA ASP A 50 -5.96 17.83 5.82
C ASP A 50 -6.07 17.86 4.30
N ARG A 51 -4.99 18.17 3.61
CA ARG A 51 -4.99 18.20 2.15
C ARG A 51 -4.89 16.81 1.55
N LEU A 52 -4.52 15.79 2.33
CA LEU A 52 -4.44 14.43 1.83
C LEU A 52 -5.84 13.86 1.69
N GLU A 53 -6.22 13.55 0.46
CA GLU A 53 -7.55 13.02 0.20
C GLU A 53 -7.55 11.50 0.17
N ARG A 54 -6.56 10.91 -0.51
CA ARG A 54 -6.56 9.47 -0.75
C ARG A 54 -5.18 8.99 -1.10
N VAL A 55 -4.82 7.79 -0.65
CA VAL A 55 -3.56 7.13 -1.02
C VAL A 55 -3.92 5.72 -1.49
N ILE A 56 -3.55 5.39 -2.72
CA ILE A 56 -3.97 4.13 -3.34
C ILE A 56 -2.75 3.36 -3.85
N LEU A 57 -2.62 2.12 -3.40
CA LEU A 57 -1.65 1.17 -3.96
C LEU A 57 -2.30 0.53 -5.18
N TYR A 58 -1.57 0.53 -6.30
CA TYR A 58 -2.08 -0.10 -7.51
C TYR A 58 -0.97 -0.96 -8.14
N GLY A 59 -1.23 -1.50 -9.32
CA GLY A 59 -0.24 -2.31 -10.02
C GLY A 59 -0.12 -3.71 -9.44
N SER A 60 1.02 -4.34 -9.67
CA SER A 60 1.21 -5.76 -9.36
C SER A 60 1.06 -6.06 -7.87
N ARG A 61 1.51 -5.15 -7.00
CA ARG A 61 1.41 -5.40 -5.57
C ARG A 61 -0.03 -5.32 -5.06
N ALA A 62 -0.86 -4.52 -5.71
CA ALA A 62 -2.28 -4.48 -5.37
C ALA A 62 -2.99 -5.73 -5.86
N ARG A 63 -2.60 -6.23 -7.03
CA ARG A 63 -3.21 -7.44 -7.60
C ARG A 63 -2.69 -8.73 -6.98
N GLY A 64 -1.53 -8.68 -6.33
CA GLY A 64 -0.95 -9.86 -5.72
C GLY A 64 -0.08 -10.69 -6.65
N ASP A 65 0.20 -10.21 -7.86
CA ASP A 65 1.03 -10.95 -8.84
C ASP A 65 2.45 -10.39 -8.92
N HIS A 66 2.90 -9.74 -7.84
CA HIS A 66 4.21 -9.11 -7.80
C HIS A 66 5.32 -10.11 -7.45
N GLN A 67 6.55 -9.72 -7.77
CA GLN A 67 7.76 -10.40 -7.32
C GLN A 67 8.28 -9.70 -6.06
N PRO A 68 9.15 -10.35 -5.28
CA PRO A 68 9.66 -9.74 -4.04
C PRO A 68 10.35 -8.39 -4.25
N ASP A 69 10.94 -8.16 -5.43
CA ASP A 69 11.63 -6.92 -5.73
C ASP A 69 10.81 -5.96 -6.58
N SER A 70 9.51 -6.21 -6.74
CA SER A 70 8.64 -5.31 -7.49
C SER A 70 8.47 -3.98 -6.78
N ASP A 71 8.36 -2.90 -7.57
CA ASP A 71 8.09 -1.56 -7.03
C ASP A 71 6.69 -1.50 -6.43
N TYR A 72 6.54 -0.58 -5.49
CA TYR A 72 5.22 -0.23 -4.97
C TYR A 72 4.71 0.96 -5.77
N ASP A 73 3.64 0.77 -6.54
CA ASP A 73 3.03 1.85 -7.33
C ASP A 73 1.93 2.49 -6.51
N ILE A 74 2.10 3.77 -6.18
CA ILE A 74 1.17 4.46 -5.29
C ILE A 74 0.72 5.77 -5.91
N ALA A 75 -0.59 6.01 -5.90
CA ALA A 75 -1.18 7.29 -6.33
C ALA A 75 -1.58 8.06 -5.09
N VAL A 76 -1.17 9.33 -5.01
CA VAL A 76 -1.44 10.19 -3.87
C VAL A 76 -2.34 11.33 -4.34
N PHE A 77 -3.56 11.41 -3.79
CA PHE A 77 -4.55 12.41 -4.18
C PHE A 77 -4.57 13.52 -3.16
N ILE A 78 -4.34 14.74 -3.62
CA ILE A 78 -4.09 15.91 -2.78
C ILE A 78 -5.11 17.01 -3.11
N LYS A 79 -5.70 17.61 -2.08
CA LYS A 79 -6.57 18.78 -2.26
C LYS A 79 -5.71 19.98 -2.54
N ASP A 80 -6.10 20.77 -3.54
CA ASP A 80 -5.41 22.00 -3.92
C ASP A 80 -3.89 21.82 -4.03
N PRO A 81 -3.42 20.89 -4.88
CA PRO A 81 -2.00 20.67 -5.00
C PRO A 81 -1.29 21.85 -5.65
N GLY A 82 0.00 21.98 -5.36
CA GLY A 82 0.85 22.88 -6.11
C GLY A 82 1.13 22.32 -7.49
N SER A 83 2.24 22.74 -8.11
CA SER A 83 2.58 22.18 -9.40
C SER A 83 2.92 20.70 -9.27
N PHE A 84 2.78 19.97 -10.37
CA PHE A 84 3.18 18.57 -10.42
C PHE A 84 4.64 18.40 -10.00
N TYR A 85 5.48 19.32 -10.43
CA TYR A 85 6.90 19.29 -10.09
C TYR A 85 7.12 19.41 -8.59
N ASP A 86 6.44 20.36 -7.94
CA ASP A 86 6.58 20.57 -6.51
C ASP A 86 6.12 19.36 -5.70
N GLU A 87 4.96 18.82 -6.06
CA GLU A 87 4.42 17.68 -5.33
C GLU A 87 5.25 16.42 -5.56
N SER A 88 5.74 16.24 -6.79
CA SER A 88 6.62 15.12 -7.08
C SER A 88 7.90 15.19 -6.25
N GLY A 89 8.44 16.40 -6.06
CA GLY A 89 9.63 16.60 -5.24
C GLY A 89 9.38 16.23 -3.78
N ARG A 90 8.22 16.61 -3.24
CA ARG A 90 7.87 16.25 -1.86
C ARG A 90 7.75 14.74 -1.69
N LEU A 91 7.09 14.09 -2.63
CA LEU A 91 6.94 12.63 -2.59
C LEU A 91 8.28 11.94 -2.78
N ALA A 92 9.14 12.48 -3.64
CA ALA A 92 10.46 11.90 -3.86
C ALA A 92 11.32 11.92 -2.59
N ALA A 93 11.20 12.98 -1.80
CA ALA A 93 11.94 13.04 -0.54
C ALA A 93 11.51 11.91 0.41
N ILE A 94 10.21 11.63 0.46
CA ILE A 94 9.68 10.56 1.29
C ILE A 94 10.13 9.20 0.78
N THR A 95 10.00 8.97 -0.53
CA THR A 95 10.31 7.65 -1.10
C THR A 95 11.82 7.37 -1.06
N THR A 96 12.66 8.40 -1.21
CA THR A 96 14.10 8.23 -1.11
C THR A 96 14.51 7.84 0.31
N ASP A 97 13.89 8.47 1.30
CA ASP A 97 14.14 8.16 2.71
C ASP A 97 13.84 6.68 3.01
N ILE A 98 12.71 6.21 2.52
CA ILE A 98 12.31 4.82 2.72
C ILE A 98 13.24 3.87 1.97
N LEU A 99 13.64 4.24 0.75
CA LEU A 99 14.57 3.43 -0.04
C LEU A 99 15.90 3.26 0.68
N GLU A 100 16.43 4.35 1.24
CA GLU A 100 17.71 4.32 1.93
C GLU A 100 17.66 3.47 3.18
N ASP A 101 16.54 3.48 3.87
CA ASP A 101 16.41 2.71 5.12
C ASP A 101 16.05 1.25 4.90
N THR A 102 15.27 0.95 3.87
CA THR A 102 14.66 -0.38 3.74
C THR A 102 15.00 -1.11 2.46
N GLY A 103 15.51 -0.39 1.45
CA GLY A 103 15.74 -0.96 0.12
C GLY A 103 14.47 -1.04 -0.74
N ALA A 104 13.32 -0.68 -0.20
CA ALA A 104 12.06 -0.74 -0.95
C ALA A 104 11.94 0.43 -1.91
N VAL A 105 11.52 0.16 -3.14
CA VAL A 105 11.32 1.19 -4.16
C VAL A 105 9.84 1.52 -4.25
N ILE A 106 9.50 2.78 -4.00
CA ILE A 106 8.14 3.27 -4.10
C ILE A 106 8.06 4.28 -5.24
N SER A 107 7.14 4.03 -6.17
CA SER A 107 6.86 4.92 -7.29
C SER A 107 5.58 5.67 -6.96
N ALA A 108 5.70 6.88 -6.41
CA ALA A 108 4.56 7.66 -5.94
C ALA A 108 4.27 8.78 -6.93
N THR A 109 3.01 8.88 -7.37
CA THR A 109 2.58 9.89 -8.33
C THR A 109 1.50 10.77 -7.70
N PRO A 110 1.68 12.12 -7.75
CA PRO A 110 0.68 13.02 -7.19
C PRO A 110 -0.44 13.31 -8.18
N PHE A 111 -1.65 13.46 -7.65
CA PHE A 111 -2.83 13.84 -8.43
C PHE A 111 -3.66 14.82 -7.61
N ALA A 112 -4.43 15.67 -8.29
CA ALA A 112 -5.43 16.47 -7.61
C ALA A 112 -6.56 15.56 -7.12
N ALA A 113 -7.18 15.93 -6.00
CA ALA A 113 -8.21 15.09 -5.39
C ALA A 113 -9.32 14.71 -6.36
N GLY A 114 -9.76 15.67 -7.20
CA GLY A 114 -10.84 15.42 -8.16
C GLY A 114 -10.48 14.45 -9.27
N ALA A 115 -9.18 14.21 -9.50
CA ALA A 115 -8.75 13.34 -10.59
C ALA A 115 -9.24 11.90 -10.40
N TYR A 116 -9.48 11.48 -9.17
CA TYR A 116 -9.93 10.12 -8.89
C TYR A 116 -11.25 9.80 -9.60
N GLN A 117 -12.07 10.83 -9.85
CA GLN A 117 -13.36 10.66 -10.48
C GLN A 117 -13.31 10.78 -12.00
N GLU A 118 -12.16 11.06 -12.57
CA GLU A 118 -12.04 11.26 -14.00
C GLU A 118 -12.24 9.96 -14.77
N ARG A 119 -12.70 10.12 -16.02
CA ARG A 119 -13.05 8.99 -16.88
C ARG A 119 -11.89 8.62 -17.78
N SER A 120 -10.76 8.27 -17.18
CA SER A 120 -9.61 7.80 -17.94
C SER A 120 -9.44 6.31 -17.68
N GLY A 121 -8.73 5.64 -18.59
CA GLY A 121 -8.42 4.23 -18.41
C GLY A 121 -7.64 3.97 -17.14
N PHE A 122 -6.68 4.85 -16.86
CA PHE A 122 -5.87 4.72 -15.66
C PHE A 122 -6.71 4.83 -14.39
N MET A 123 -7.58 5.83 -14.32
CA MET A 123 -8.42 5.99 -13.12
C MET A 123 -9.43 4.88 -12.98
N HIS A 124 -9.91 4.35 -14.11
CA HIS A 124 -10.81 3.20 -14.08
C HIS A 124 -10.13 2.00 -13.43
N GLU A 125 -8.90 1.68 -13.85
CA GLU A 125 -8.14 0.58 -13.26
C GLU A 125 -7.86 0.82 -11.80
N LEU A 126 -7.52 2.06 -11.46
CA LEU A 126 -7.23 2.43 -10.08
C LEU A 126 -8.43 2.19 -9.17
N ARG A 127 -9.62 2.54 -9.66
CA ARG A 127 -10.84 2.33 -8.87
C ARG A 127 -11.20 0.86 -8.76
N GLN A 128 -10.85 0.04 -9.76
CA GLN A 128 -11.17 -1.39 -9.74
C GLN A 128 -10.18 -2.20 -8.90
N ASP A 129 -8.89 -2.00 -9.13
CA ASP A 129 -7.86 -2.86 -8.58
C ASP A 129 -7.07 -2.22 -7.44
N GLY A 130 -7.19 -0.90 -7.26
CA GLY A 130 -6.41 -0.20 -6.26
C GLY A 130 -6.88 -0.49 -4.85
N LEU A 131 -5.94 -0.41 -3.91
CA LEU A 131 -6.21 -0.63 -2.50
C LEU A 131 -5.95 0.67 -1.74
N ASP A 132 -6.94 1.14 -1.00
CA ASP A 132 -6.78 2.32 -0.15
C ASP A 132 -5.85 2.01 1.01
N LEU A 133 -4.85 2.87 1.21
CA LEU A 133 -3.92 2.71 2.31
C LEU A 133 -4.32 3.51 3.53
#